data_34445fdef465f070ff5d4769a551d677
#
_entry.id   34445fdef465f070ff5d4769a551d677
#
_cell.length_a   1.000
_cell.length_b   1.000
_cell.length_c   1.000
_cell.angle_alpha   90.00
_cell.angle_beta   90.00
_cell.angle_gamma   90.00
#
_symmetry.space_group_name_H-M   'P 1'
#
loop_
_entity.id
_entity.type
_entity.pdbx_description
1 polymer ?
#
loop_
_entity_poly.entity_id
_entity_poly.type
_entity_poly.pdbx_seq_one_letter_code
_entity_poly.pdbx_strand_id
1 'polypeptide(L)'
;MKFRCIKLYTVVVLLSSNVGKTSAQNFISNSIKKEDLYAGIDVGSKGVKLSIIQIGKNASLTGSFVAVKDTAVNTDFISFTPATFSATVKGMTSLYNVALNEYKIPAAKIFTVISSGIKGQAMKENKMDNVKRLVDSFKISINDSERKIPIIDAMGEAKLSHIGIVPEARRFNTFLIDIGSGNTKGGYFKNGDTKELKLFMLNWGTKTIANATEKRLDEDKTLTNYKKQLSRVLAGDPDREIVYAVNESGAYNMNDNFAFSGGIAWAVATMLYPELSENSVVPLNFEDLNNFNEKLAGNYANMTPEILANNVVDKTLNKAEIATEIRKVQKVFDQRALMAGTSLLLNIVRQFEGTQEKKHFFLVKNGQVGWISAYVSQNVNNMY
;
A
#
# COMPACT_ATOMS: atom_id res chain seq x y z
N MET A 1 6.65 -67.03 45.22
CA MET A 1 7.02 -65.65 44.98
C MET A 1 5.98 -65.04 44.05
N LYS A 2 5.12 -64.14 44.60
CA LYS A 2 3.99 -63.56 43.85
C LYS A 2 4.41 -62.23 43.34
N PHE A 3 4.48 -62.02 41.99
CA PHE A 3 4.69 -60.71 41.37
C PHE A 3 3.33 -60.01 41.27
N ARG A 4 3.23 -58.86 41.95
CA ARG A 4 2.13 -57.91 41.83
C ARG A 4 2.32 -57.02 40.59
N CYS A 5 1.41 -57.12 39.60
CA CYS A 5 1.31 -56.14 38.53
C CYS A 5 0.71 -54.84 39.04
N ILE A 6 1.48 -53.77 38.95
CA ILE A 6 0.99 -52.41 39.17
C ILE A 6 0.43 -51.90 37.83
N LYS A 7 -0.90 -51.65 37.80
CA LYS A 7 -1.56 -51.01 36.69
C LYS A 7 -1.33 -49.48 36.78
N LEU A 8 -0.55 -48.95 35.83
CA LEU A 8 -0.36 -47.52 35.69
C LEU A 8 -1.55 -46.96 34.95
N TYR A 9 -2.39 -46.16 35.63
CA TYR A 9 -3.47 -45.40 35.00
C TYR A 9 -2.90 -44.09 34.45
N THR A 10 -2.80 -43.99 33.14
CA THR A 10 -2.46 -42.74 32.45
C THR A 10 -3.71 -41.87 32.45
N VAL A 11 -3.74 -40.82 33.25
CA VAL A 11 -4.77 -39.79 33.23
C VAL A 11 -4.43 -38.87 32.07
N VAL A 12 -5.18 -38.99 30.98
CA VAL A 12 -5.16 -38.00 29.87
C VAL A 12 -5.99 -36.79 30.30
N VAL A 13 -5.33 -35.74 30.72
CA VAL A 13 -5.98 -34.44 30.94
C VAL A 13 -6.19 -33.81 29.55
N LEU A 14 -7.40 -33.87 29.02
CA LEU A 14 -7.85 -33.09 27.90
C LEU A 14 -7.97 -31.61 28.32
N LEU A 15 -6.90 -30.84 28.12
CA LEU A 15 -6.98 -29.39 28.10
C LEU A 15 -7.76 -28.96 26.88
N SER A 16 -9.08 -28.79 27.01
CA SER A 16 -9.90 -28.05 26.06
C SER A 16 -9.46 -26.58 26.11
N SER A 17 -8.51 -26.22 25.27
CA SER A 17 -8.25 -24.83 24.97
C SER A 17 -9.47 -24.24 24.25
N ASN A 18 -10.32 -23.56 25.00
CA ASN A 18 -11.25 -22.60 24.45
C ASN A 18 -10.42 -21.49 23.79
N VAL A 19 -10.08 -21.66 22.52
CA VAL A 19 -9.65 -20.57 21.66
C VAL A 19 -10.88 -19.70 21.47
N GLY A 20 -11.03 -18.73 22.37
CA GLY A 20 -12.01 -17.68 22.18
C GLY A 20 -11.79 -17.06 20.81
N LYS A 21 -12.75 -17.22 19.91
CA LYS A 21 -12.85 -16.42 18.70
C LYS A 21 -12.97 -14.97 19.19
N THR A 22 -11.86 -14.27 19.23
CA THR A 22 -11.86 -12.81 19.38
C THR A 22 -12.40 -12.27 18.04
N SER A 23 -13.71 -12.10 17.99
CA SER A 23 -14.41 -11.37 16.96
C SER A 23 -13.93 -9.92 17.03
N ALA A 24 -12.88 -9.58 16.29
CA ALA A 24 -12.48 -8.20 16.05
C ALA A 24 -13.51 -7.42 15.22
N GLN A 25 -14.64 -8.03 14.91
CA GLN A 25 -15.68 -7.48 14.02
C GLN A 25 -16.91 -6.88 14.71
N ASN A 26 -17.04 -6.92 16.03
CA ASN A 26 -18.24 -6.40 16.71
C ASN A 26 -18.07 -4.99 17.32
N PHE A 27 -17.11 -4.18 16.88
CA PHE A 27 -16.96 -2.79 17.35
C PHE A 27 -17.43 -1.72 16.36
N ILE A 28 -18.08 -2.06 15.26
CA ILE A 28 -18.59 -1.09 14.28
C ILE A 28 -20.12 -1.08 14.29
N SER A 29 -20.72 -0.75 15.41
CA SER A 29 -22.12 -0.33 15.47
C SER A 29 -22.32 0.88 16.39
N ASN A 30 -21.31 1.70 16.57
CA ASN A 30 -21.53 3.04 17.07
C ASN A 30 -21.85 3.93 15.88
N SER A 31 -23.06 4.54 15.90
CA SER A 31 -23.51 5.51 14.93
C SER A 31 -22.37 6.45 14.52
N ILE A 32 -21.96 6.38 13.26
CA ILE A 32 -20.97 7.29 12.68
C ILE A 32 -21.50 8.71 12.89
N LYS A 33 -20.91 9.45 13.81
CA LYS A 33 -21.24 10.87 13.98
C LYS A 33 -20.62 11.62 12.81
N LYS A 34 -21.43 12.31 12.02
CA LYS A 34 -20.96 13.14 10.89
C LYS A 34 -19.91 14.18 11.31
N GLU A 35 -19.91 14.56 12.57
CA GLU A 35 -18.97 15.52 13.16
C GLU A 35 -17.53 15.04 13.19
N ASP A 36 -17.29 13.72 13.16
CA ASP A 36 -15.96 13.10 13.23
C ASP A 36 -15.44 12.66 11.84
N LEU A 37 -16.13 13.03 10.74
CA LEU A 37 -15.70 12.72 9.39
C LEU A 37 -14.77 13.78 8.82
N TYR A 38 -13.70 13.31 8.20
CA TYR A 38 -12.70 14.08 7.48
C TYR A 38 -12.46 13.48 6.11
N ALA A 39 -11.94 14.27 5.19
CA ALA A 39 -11.54 13.80 3.88
C ALA A 39 -10.07 14.09 3.61
N GLY A 40 -9.34 13.09 3.09
CA GLY A 40 -7.99 13.24 2.57
C GLY A 40 -7.99 13.01 1.06
N ILE A 41 -7.49 13.97 0.30
CA ILE A 41 -7.28 13.87 -1.15
C ILE A 41 -5.78 13.73 -1.39
N ASP A 42 -5.36 12.55 -1.83
CA ASP A 42 -3.99 12.22 -2.22
C ASP A 42 -3.85 12.34 -3.74
N VAL A 43 -3.00 13.25 -4.18
CA VAL A 43 -2.66 13.40 -5.60
C VAL A 43 -1.38 12.64 -5.87
N GLY A 44 -1.52 11.42 -6.41
CA GLY A 44 -0.42 10.51 -6.70
C GLY A 44 -0.07 10.45 -8.19
N SER A 45 1.05 9.79 -8.48
CA SER A 45 1.58 9.66 -9.85
C SER A 45 0.61 9.03 -10.84
N LYS A 46 -0.16 8.03 -10.40
CA LYS A 46 -1.13 7.30 -11.25
C LYS A 46 -2.50 7.95 -11.27
N GLY A 47 -2.88 8.64 -10.19
CA GLY A 47 -4.22 9.19 -10.08
C GLY A 47 -4.44 9.95 -8.78
N VAL A 48 -5.65 10.45 -8.63
CA VAL A 48 -6.13 11.15 -7.44
C VAL A 48 -6.98 10.20 -6.62
N LYS A 49 -6.76 10.14 -5.32
CA LYS A 49 -7.53 9.30 -4.38
C LYS A 49 -8.24 10.18 -3.36
N LEU A 50 -9.44 9.79 -2.99
CA LEU A 50 -10.21 10.35 -1.89
C LEU A 50 -10.41 9.26 -0.85
N SER A 51 -10.01 9.56 0.39
CA SER A 51 -10.30 8.72 1.56
C SER A 51 -11.20 9.50 2.52
N ILE A 52 -12.37 8.96 2.80
CA ILE A 52 -13.25 9.46 3.87
C ILE A 52 -12.87 8.71 5.13
N ILE A 53 -12.48 9.47 6.16
CA ILE A 53 -11.84 8.94 7.36
C ILE A 53 -12.64 9.39 8.58
N GLN A 54 -12.96 8.46 9.46
CA GLN A 54 -13.45 8.77 10.78
C GLN A 54 -12.27 8.81 11.76
N ILE A 55 -12.13 9.94 12.46
CA ILE A 55 -11.08 10.13 13.46
C ILE A 55 -11.75 10.17 14.84
N GLY A 56 -11.55 9.11 15.63
CA GLY A 56 -12.01 9.08 17.02
C GLY A 56 -11.14 9.98 17.92
N LYS A 57 -11.64 10.35 19.09
CA LYS A 57 -10.95 11.25 20.05
C LYS A 57 -9.52 10.82 20.43
N ASN A 58 -9.20 9.54 20.32
CA ASN A 58 -7.87 8.97 20.64
C ASN A 58 -7.15 8.37 19.40
N ALA A 59 -7.60 8.69 18.18
CA ALA A 59 -7.04 8.10 16.98
C ALA A 59 -5.55 8.38 16.79
N SER A 60 -5.07 9.53 17.23
CA SER A 60 -3.64 9.88 17.20
C SER A 60 -2.79 9.01 18.15
N LEU A 61 -3.35 8.55 19.26
CA LEU A 61 -2.67 7.70 20.23
C LEU A 61 -2.75 6.22 19.85
N THR A 62 -3.89 5.78 19.32
CA THR A 62 -4.15 4.36 19.05
C THR A 62 -3.84 3.94 17.62
N GLY A 63 -3.59 4.89 16.70
CA GLY A 63 -3.43 4.62 15.27
C GLY A 63 -4.68 4.05 14.61
N SER A 64 -5.83 4.12 15.29
CA SER A 64 -7.09 3.56 14.81
C SER A 64 -7.84 4.56 13.93
N PHE A 65 -7.49 4.58 12.66
CA PHE A 65 -8.24 5.28 11.62
C PHE A 65 -9.25 4.32 11.00
N VAL A 66 -10.49 4.77 10.89
CA VAL A 66 -11.51 4.01 10.17
C VAL A 66 -11.70 4.65 8.79
N ALA A 67 -11.26 3.96 7.75
CA ALA A 67 -11.57 4.32 6.38
C ALA A 67 -13.04 3.98 6.10
N VAL A 68 -13.89 5.00 6.00
CA VAL A 68 -15.32 4.84 5.71
C VAL A 68 -15.53 4.57 4.22
N LYS A 69 -14.75 5.23 3.37
CA LYS A 69 -14.81 5.10 1.91
C LYS A 69 -13.48 5.44 1.29
N ASP A 70 -13.16 4.72 0.25
CA ASP A 70 -12.01 4.94 -0.62
C ASP A 70 -12.47 5.02 -2.07
N THR A 71 -12.00 6.03 -2.80
CA THR A 71 -12.34 6.25 -4.20
C THR A 71 -11.14 6.83 -4.94
N ALA A 72 -10.88 6.37 -6.16
CA ALA A 72 -9.75 6.85 -6.95
C ALA A 72 -10.15 7.12 -8.40
N VAL A 73 -9.48 8.10 -9.01
CA VAL A 73 -9.57 8.44 -10.44
C VAL A 73 -8.18 8.36 -11.04
N ASN A 74 -8.00 7.53 -12.06
CA ASN A 74 -6.72 7.43 -12.79
C ASN A 74 -6.53 8.65 -13.68
N THR A 75 -5.43 9.39 -13.52
CA THR A 75 -5.18 10.64 -14.24
C THR A 75 -3.81 10.73 -14.89
N ASP A 76 -2.86 9.92 -14.40
CA ASP A 76 -1.50 9.80 -14.96
C ASP A 76 -0.72 11.12 -15.05
N PHE A 77 -0.77 11.92 -13.98
CA PHE A 77 -0.18 13.25 -13.94
C PHE A 77 1.31 13.28 -14.36
N ILE A 78 2.08 12.26 -13.98
CA ILE A 78 3.53 12.21 -14.25
C ILE A 78 3.90 12.02 -15.72
N SER A 79 2.94 11.81 -16.61
CA SER A 79 3.17 11.90 -18.07
C SER A 79 3.28 13.34 -18.55
N PHE A 80 2.96 14.33 -17.73
CA PHE A 80 3.08 15.77 -17.95
C PHE A 80 2.52 16.28 -19.29
N THR A 81 1.49 15.62 -19.82
CA THR A 81 0.79 16.06 -21.02
C THR A 81 -0.35 17.02 -20.67
N PRO A 82 -0.82 17.88 -21.63
CA PRO A 82 -2.00 18.72 -21.39
C PRO A 82 -3.24 17.91 -21.02
N ALA A 83 -3.43 16.73 -21.61
CA ALA A 83 -4.55 15.84 -21.34
C ALA A 83 -4.52 15.30 -19.91
N THR A 84 -3.35 14.79 -19.44
CA THR A 84 -3.19 14.27 -18.10
C THR A 84 -3.24 15.36 -17.03
N PHE A 85 -2.76 16.56 -17.35
CA PHE A 85 -2.93 17.75 -16.49
C PHE A 85 -4.41 18.06 -16.27
N SER A 86 -5.17 18.23 -17.36
CA SER A 86 -6.61 18.51 -17.30
C SER A 86 -7.39 17.41 -16.57
N ALA A 87 -7.08 16.14 -16.86
CA ALA A 87 -7.68 15.00 -16.17
C ALA A 87 -7.41 15.04 -14.66
N THR A 88 -6.21 15.46 -14.25
CA THR A 88 -5.86 15.54 -12.82
C THR A 88 -6.60 16.67 -12.11
N VAL A 89 -6.66 17.88 -12.69
CA VAL A 89 -7.47 18.98 -12.14
C VAL A 89 -8.93 18.56 -11.99
N LYS A 90 -9.51 17.95 -13.04
CA LYS A 90 -10.89 17.45 -13.04
C LYS A 90 -11.09 16.36 -11.96
N GLY A 91 -10.15 15.43 -11.82
CA GLY A 91 -10.18 14.37 -10.80
C GLY A 91 -10.16 14.95 -9.39
N MET A 92 -9.24 15.89 -9.11
CA MET A 92 -9.15 16.59 -7.82
C MET A 92 -10.48 17.31 -7.49
N THR A 93 -11.00 18.08 -8.44
CA THR A 93 -12.25 18.85 -8.26
C THR A 93 -13.45 17.95 -8.06
N SER A 94 -13.56 16.88 -8.85
CA SER A 94 -14.66 15.90 -8.71
C SER A 94 -14.64 15.23 -7.34
N LEU A 95 -13.48 14.74 -6.87
CA LEU A 95 -13.36 14.08 -5.58
C LEU A 95 -13.54 15.04 -4.42
N TYR A 96 -13.12 16.30 -4.54
CA TYR A 96 -13.42 17.36 -3.58
C TYR A 96 -14.94 17.58 -3.46
N ASN A 97 -15.63 17.67 -4.59
CA ASN A 97 -17.09 17.84 -4.63
C ASN A 97 -17.83 16.63 -4.06
N VAL A 98 -17.33 15.42 -4.27
CA VAL A 98 -17.86 14.19 -3.63
C VAL A 98 -17.77 14.31 -2.11
N ALA A 99 -16.62 14.69 -1.56
CA ALA A 99 -16.46 14.87 -0.11
C ALA A 99 -17.40 15.96 0.44
N LEU A 100 -17.47 17.11 -0.26
CA LEU A 100 -18.28 18.26 0.17
C LEU A 100 -19.79 18.00 0.04
N ASN A 101 -20.24 17.48 -1.09
CA ASN A 101 -21.66 17.44 -1.43
C ASN A 101 -22.33 16.10 -1.09
N GLU A 102 -21.65 14.96 -1.29
CA GLU A 102 -22.22 13.63 -0.99
C GLU A 102 -22.04 13.27 0.48
N TYR A 103 -20.82 13.43 1.01
CA TYR A 103 -20.51 13.12 2.41
C TYR A 103 -20.79 14.29 3.36
N LYS A 104 -21.11 15.49 2.83
CA LYS A 104 -21.40 16.70 3.62
C LYS A 104 -20.25 17.08 4.57
N ILE A 105 -19.01 16.83 4.15
CA ILE A 105 -17.83 17.20 4.92
C ILE A 105 -17.53 18.68 4.68
N PRO A 106 -17.44 19.51 5.74
CA PRO A 106 -17.12 20.93 5.61
C PRO A 106 -15.77 21.13 4.89
N ALA A 107 -15.65 22.16 4.07
CA ALA A 107 -14.43 22.46 3.32
C ALA A 107 -13.15 22.49 4.20
N ALA A 108 -13.26 23.04 5.42
CA ALA A 108 -12.14 23.06 6.39
C ALA A 108 -11.68 21.66 6.85
N LYS A 109 -12.52 20.63 6.73
CA LYS A 109 -12.21 19.23 7.06
C LYS A 109 -11.80 18.37 5.85
N ILE A 110 -11.60 19.00 4.68
CA ILE A 110 -11.12 18.35 3.46
C ILE A 110 -9.67 18.75 3.27
N PHE A 111 -8.75 17.80 3.38
CA PHE A 111 -7.31 18.00 3.23
C PHE A 111 -6.85 17.50 1.86
N THR A 112 -6.03 18.27 1.18
CA THR A 112 -5.46 17.89 -0.13
C THR A 112 -3.95 17.97 -0.08
N VAL A 113 -3.26 16.97 -0.64
CA VAL A 113 -1.81 16.88 -0.61
C VAL A 113 -1.27 16.26 -1.90
N ILE A 114 -0.11 16.75 -2.35
CA ILE A 114 0.63 16.19 -3.48
C ILE A 114 1.67 15.22 -2.94
N SER A 115 1.65 13.97 -3.43
CA SER A 115 2.55 12.91 -2.97
C SER A 115 4.00 13.10 -3.43
N SER A 116 4.92 12.46 -2.72
CA SER A 116 6.35 12.50 -3.01
C SER A 116 6.73 11.92 -4.38
N GLY A 117 5.94 10.97 -4.88
CA GLY A 117 6.15 10.39 -6.20
C GLY A 117 5.98 11.38 -7.35
N ILE A 118 5.01 12.31 -7.23
CA ILE A 118 4.87 13.43 -8.18
C ILE A 118 6.06 14.39 -8.06
N LYS A 119 6.41 14.78 -6.82
CA LYS A 119 7.54 15.68 -6.57
C LYS A 119 8.83 15.14 -7.18
N GLY A 120 9.16 13.87 -6.89
CA GLY A 120 10.37 13.23 -7.39
C GLY A 120 10.43 13.18 -8.92
N GLN A 121 9.33 12.77 -9.57
CA GLN A 121 9.28 12.71 -11.03
C GLN A 121 9.34 14.12 -11.67
N ALA A 122 8.64 15.10 -11.08
CA ALA A 122 8.67 16.47 -11.56
C ALA A 122 10.06 17.12 -11.42
N MET A 123 10.80 16.82 -10.36
CA MET A 123 12.20 17.25 -10.20
C MET A 123 13.10 16.58 -11.24
N LYS A 124 12.98 15.28 -11.45
CA LYS A 124 13.76 14.50 -12.43
C LYS A 124 13.58 15.02 -13.86
N GLU A 125 12.36 15.43 -14.21
CA GLU A 125 12.03 15.92 -15.56
C GLU A 125 12.03 17.45 -15.70
N ASN A 126 12.43 18.16 -14.64
CA ASN A 126 12.40 19.64 -14.60
C ASN A 126 11.00 20.22 -14.86
N LYS A 127 9.96 19.59 -14.25
CA LYS A 127 8.52 19.90 -14.45
C LYS A 127 7.83 20.43 -13.17
N MET A 128 8.58 20.97 -12.21
CA MET A 128 7.98 21.49 -10.97
C MET A 128 6.98 22.62 -11.20
N ASP A 129 7.12 23.38 -12.28
CA ASP A 129 6.12 24.41 -12.63
C ASP A 129 4.77 23.81 -13.02
N ASN A 130 4.74 22.62 -13.60
CA ASN A 130 3.47 21.90 -13.85
C ASN A 130 2.77 21.54 -12.52
N VAL A 131 3.53 21.21 -11.48
CA VAL A 131 2.97 20.90 -10.15
C VAL A 131 2.40 22.15 -9.51
N LYS A 132 3.10 23.30 -9.59
CA LYS A 132 2.58 24.59 -9.10
C LYS A 132 1.29 24.97 -9.81
N ARG A 133 1.30 24.92 -11.15
CA ARG A 133 0.11 25.19 -11.97
C ARG A 133 -1.06 24.25 -11.66
N LEU A 134 -0.79 22.97 -11.33
CA LEU A 134 -1.83 22.04 -10.89
C LEU A 134 -2.51 22.53 -9.61
N VAL A 135 -1.72 22.93 -8.61
CA VAL A 135 -2.20 23.46 -7.35
C VAL A 135 -3.04 24.70 -7.58
N ASP A 136 -2.56 25.66 -8.36
CA ASP A 136 -3.27 26.92 -8.65
C ASP A 136 -4.57 26.66 -9.41
N SER A 137 -4.55 25.80 -10.44
CA SER A 137 -5.74 25.42 -11.21
C SER A 137 -6.81 24.75 -10.34
N PHE A 138 -6.40 23.90 -9.39
CA PHE A 138 -7.33 23.27 -8.48
C PHE A 138 -7.95 24.29 -7.49
N LYS A 139 -7.14 25.20 -6.92
CA LYS A 139 -7.64 26.27 -6.05
C LYS A 139 -8.71 27.13 -6.76
N ILE A 140 -8.45 27.50 -8.01
CA ILE A 140 -9.40 28.23 -8.86
C ILE A 140 -10.68 27.40 -9.04
N SER A 141 -10.56 26.10 -9.36
CA SER A 141 -11.70 25.24 -9.68
C SER A 141 -12.66 25.01 -8.50
N ILE A 142 -12.17 25.15 -7.26
CA ILE A 142 -12.97 25.02 -6.03
C ILE A 142 -13.30 26.38 -5.38
N ASN A 143 -12.89 27.49 -6.02
CA ASN A 143 -13.04 28.86 -5.55
C ASN A 143 -12.49 29.08 -4.10
N ASP A 144 -11.28 28.55 -3.84
CA ASP A 144 -10.60 28.65 -2.54
C ASP A 144 -9.10 28.91 -2.75
N SER A 145 -8.75 30.21 -2.92
CA SER A 145 -7.37 30.66 -3.16
C SER A 145 -6.45 30.41 -1.96
N GLU A 146 -6.99 30.43 -0.76
CA GLU A 146 -6.22 30.33 0.49
C GLU A 146 -5.96 28.88 0.91
N ARG A 147 -6.51 27.91 0.20
CA ARG A 147 -6.35 26.49 0.54
C ARG A 147 -4.88 26.07 0.52
N LYS A 148 -4.46 25.50 1.63
CA LYS A 148 -3.12 24.90 1.74
C LYS A 148 -3.08 23.53 1.07
N ILE A 149 -2.19 23.36 0.09
CA ILE A 149 -1.98 22.10 -0.62
C ILE A 149 -0.47 21.83 -0.61
N PRO A 150 0.04 21.18 0.43
CA PRO A 150 1.47 20.90 0.53
C PRO A 150 1.90 19.84 -0.48
N ILE A 151 3.18 19.94 -0.89
CA ILE A 151 3.87 18.94 -1.67
C ILE A 151 4.80 18.21 -0.69
N ILE A 152 4.46 16.96 -0.35
CA ILE A 152 5.20 16.17 0.63
C ILE A 152 6.45 15.57 -0.01
N ASP A 153 7.54 15.50 0.74
CA ASP A 153 8.74 14.77 0.33
C ASP A 153 8.69 13.29 0.75
N ALA A 154 9.66 12.51 0.28
CA ALA A 154 9.69 11.07 0.52
C ALA A 154 9.85 10.74 2.02
N MET A 155 10.61 11.53 2.77
CA MET A 155 10.80 11.36 4.21
C MET A 155 9.48 11.57 4.97
N GLY A 156 8.79 12.67 4.68
CA GLY A 156 7.50 13.00 5.31
C GLY A 156 6.43 11.96 5.00
N GLU A 157 6.34 11.53 3.73
CA GLU A 157 5.38 10.51 3.32
C GLU A 157 5.70 9.13 3.93
N ALA A 158 6.98 8.73 3.96
CA ALA A 158 7.42 7.48 4.59
C ALA A 158 7.11 7.45 6.10
N LYS A 159 7.34 8.57 6.79
CA LYS A 159 7.02 8.73 8.21
C LYS A 159 5.52 8.62 8.46
N LEU A 160 4.70 9.31 7.67
CA LEU A 160 3.24 9.24 7.75
C LEU A 160 2.72 7.84 7.43
N SER A 161 3.28 7.18 6.40
CA SER A 161 2.95 5.80 6.07
C SER A 161 3.22 4.87 7.25
N HIS A 162 4.38 4.98 7.86
CA HIS A 162 4.73 4.14 9.01
C HIS A 162 3.78 4.36 10.19
N ILE A 163 3.49 5.62 10.53
CA ILE A 163 2.57 5.96 11.65
C ILE A 163 1.14 5.47 11.38
N GLY A 164 0.68 5.58 10.13
CA GLY A 164 -0.70 5.25 9.77
C GLY A 164 -0.94 3.77 9.44
N ILE A 165 0.11 3.01 9.12
CA ILE A 165 0.00 1.61 8.69
C ILE A 165 0.42 0.65 9.79
N VAL A 166 1.54 0.95 10.47
CA VAL A 166 2.10 0.05 11.48
C VAL A 166 1.48 0.33 12.85
N PRO A 167 0.83 -0.68 13.48
CA PRO A 167 0.27 -0.52 14.81
C PRO A 167 1.33 -0.05 15.82
N GLU A 168 0.92 0.75 16.81
CA GLU A 168 1.83 1.34 17.79
C GLU A 168 2.69 0.29 18.51
N ALA A 169 2.10 -0.83 18.90
CA ALA A 169 2.80 -1.94 19.56
C ALA A 169 3.88 -2.60 18.68
N ARG A 170 3.87 -2.38 17.37
CA ARG A 170 4.82 -2.94 16.40
C ARG A 170 5.70 -1.89 15.74
N ARG A 171 5.49 -0.62 16.05
CA ARG A 171 6.08 0.53 15.35
C ARG A 171 7.61 0.54 15.37
N PHE A 172 8.20 0.06 16.44
CA PHE A 172 9.67 0.10 16.60
C PHE A 172 10.38 -1.21 16.24
N ASN A 173 9.65 -2.25 15.86
CA ASN A 173 10.21 -3.53 15.43
C ASN A 173 9.79 -3.91 13.99
N THR A 174 9.22 -2.98 13.25
CA THR A 174 8.79 -3.20 11.87
C THR A 174 9.50 -2.24 10.93
N PHE A 175 10.04 -2.79 9.87
CA PHE A 175 10.50 -2.03 8.71
C PHE A 175 9.36 -1.99 7.68
N LEU A 176 8.81 -0.80 7.41
CA LEU A 176 7.76 -0.61 6.42
C LEU A 176 8.35 -0.19 5.09
N ILE A 177 7.89 -0.80 4.00
CA ILE A 177 8.21 -0.42 2.61
C ILE A 177 6.90 -0.20 1.86
N ASP A 178 6.62 1.04 1.49
CA ASP A 178 5.46 1.42 0.68
C ASP A 178 5.85 1.52 -0.79
N ILE A 179 5.36 0.58 -1.61
CA ILE A 179 5.64 0.53 -3.05
C ILE A 179 4.55 1.29 -3.79
N GLY A 180 4.83 2.56 -4.08
CA GLY A 180 3.97 3.42 -4.86
C GLY A 180 4.06 3.17 -6.36
N SER A 181 3.32 3.97 -7.13
CA SER A 181 3.41 3.92 -8.60
C SER A 181 4.64 4.64 -9.14
N GLY A 182 5.05 5.75 -8.54
CA GLY A 182 6.15 6.59 -9.01
C GLY A 182 7.50 6.29 -8.32
N ASN A 183 7.47 5.91 -7.05
CA ASN A 183 8.64 5.63 -6.22
C ASN A 183 8.29 4.58 -5.16
N THR A 184 9.33 4.06 -4.49
CA THR A 184 9.18 3.23 -3.29
C THR A 184 9.83 3.97 -2.13
N LYS A 185 9.16 4.01 -0.98
CA LYS A 185 9.66 4.68 0.22
C LYS A 185 9.22 3.92 1.46
N GLY A 186 9.93 4.14 2.56
CA GLY A 186 9.62 3.48 3.81
C GLY A 186 10.74 3.69 4.82
N GLY A 187 10.84 2.80 5.75
CA GLY A 187 11.86 2.85 6.77
C GLY A 187 11.37 2.30 8.11
N TYR A 188 12.14 2.60 9.14
CA TYR A 188 11.81 2.24 10.52
C TYR A 188 12.21 3.38 11.46
N PHE A 189 11.56 3.42 12.62
CA PHE A 189 11.92 4.37 13.66
C PHE A 189 13.04 3.83 14.52
N LYS A 190 14.12 4.62 14.60
CA LYS A 190 15.27 4.29 15.42
C LYS A 190 15.03 4.69 16.88
N ASN A 191 15.58 3.91 17.83
CA ASN A 191 15.64 4.24 19.25
C ASN A 191 14.30 4.45 19.96
N GLY A 192 13.19 3.87 19.45
CA GLY A 192 11.89 4.03 20.10
C GLY A 192 11.29 5.44 19.99
N ASP A 193 11.81 6.29 19.09
CA ASP A 193 11.33 7.66 18.86
C ASP A 193 10.80 7.81 17.44
N THR A 194 9.56 8.31 17.32
CA THR A 194 8.93 8.57 16.01
C THR A 194 9.45 9.84 15.33
N LYS A 195 10.37 10.59 15.94
CA LYS A 195 11.01 11.75 15.30
C LYS A 195 12.07 11.34 14.28
N GLU A 196 12.78 10.24 14.53
CA GLU A 196 13.89 9.76 13.70
C GLU A 196 13.49 8.52 12.89
N LEU A 197 13.09 8.73 11.65
CA LEU A 197 12.91 7.64 10.69
C LEU A 197 14.22 7.40 9.93
N LYS A 198 14.69 6.15 9.88
CA LYS A 198 15.70 5.71 8.92
C LYS A 198 15.02 5.44 7.59
N LEU A 199 15.28 6.33 6.64
CA LEU A 199 14.60 6.30 5.34
C LEU A 199 15.16 5.18 4.45
N PHE A 200 14.25 4.44 3.83
CA PHE A 200 14.47 3.61 2.66
C PHE A 200 13.75 4.27 1.47
N MET A 201 14.45 4.53 0.37
CA MET A 201 13.86 5.19 -0.78
C MET A 201 14.47 4.68 -2.08
N LEU A 202 13.59 4.42 -3.06
CA LEU A 202 13.95 4.14 -4.45
C LEU A 202 13.20 5.10 -5.36
N ASN A 203 13.85 5.56 -6.42
CA ASN A 203 13.20 6.34 -7.49
C ASN A 203 12.32 5.48 -8.42
N TRP A 204 12.06 4.24 -8.02
CA TRP A 204 11.31 3.24 -8.76
C TRP A 204 10.05 2.82 -8.02
N GLY A 205 8.96 2.80 -8.76
CA GLY A 205 7.67 2.28 -8.34
C GLY A 205 7.07 1.41 -9.45
N THR A 206 5.87 0.91 -9.24
CA THR A 206 5.24 -0.04 -10.18
C THR A 206 5.12 0.54 -11.59
N LYS A 207 4.70 1.81 -11.72
CA LYS A 207 4.51 2.47 -13.02
C LYS A 207 5.84 2.89 -13.65
N THR A 208 6.78 3.39 -12.88
CA THR A 208 8.08 3.79 -13.44
C THR A 208 8.86 2.60 -13.98
N ILE A 209 8.80 1.42 -13.33
CA ILE A 209 9.33 0.16 -13.86
C ILE A 209 8.60 -0.25 -15.15
N ALA A 210 7.25 -0.24 -15.14
CA ALA A 210 6.47 -0.58 -16.33
C ALA A 210 6.81 0.34 -17.51
N ASN A 211 6.84 1.64 -17.29
CA ASN A 211 7.17 2.64 -18.34
C ASN A 211 8.59 2.46 -18.88
N ALA A 212 9.58 2.19 -18.00
CA ALA A 212 10.94 1.93 -18.43
C ALA A 212 11.04 0.64 -19.28
N THR A 213 10.24 -0.37 -18.94
CA THR A 213 10.14 -1.62 -19.71
C THR A 213 9.49 -1.40 -21.07
N GLU A 214 8.36 -0.68 -21.12
CA GLU A 214 7.65 -0.35 -22.36
C GLU A 214 8.55 0.42 -23.36
N LYS A 215 9.35 1.36 -22.88
CA LYS A 215 10.30 2.11 -23.70
C LYS A 215 11.37 1.24 -24.38
N ARG A 216 11.59 0.01 -23.89
CA ARG A 216 12.58 -0.94 -24.44
C ARG A 216 12.00 -2.00 -25.36
N LEU A 217 10.69 -1.98 -25.61
CA LEU A 217 10.04 -3.01 -26.42
C LEU A 217 10.30 -2.87 -27.91
N ASP A 218 10.68 -1.69 -28.36
CA ASP A 218 10.82 -1.36 -29.78
C ASP A 218 9.59 -1.82 -30.61
N GLU A 219 9.78 -2.57 -31.69
CA GLU A 219 8.70 -3.10 -32.52
C GLU A 219 8.02 -4.35 -31.91
N ASP A 220 8.78 -5.19 -31.20
CA ASP A 220 8.25 -6.41 -30.56
C ASP A 220 7.51 -6.10 -29.25
N LYS A 221 6.19 -5.99 -29.33
CA LYS A 221 5.29 -5.74 -28.20
C LYS A 221 4.78 -7.03 -27.53
N THR A 222 5.34 -8.19 -27.84
CA THR A 222 4.92 -9.47 -27.23
C THR A 222 5.17 -9.48 -25.71
N LEU A 223 4.39 -10.29 -25.00
CA LEU A 223 4.57 -10.49 -23.55
C LEU A 223 5.91 -11.14 -23.23
N THR A 224 6.38 -12.03 -24.10
CA THR A 224 7.71 -12.67 -23.97
C THR A 224 8.82 -11.63 -24.00
N ASN A 225 8.78 -10.69 -24.96
CA ASN A 225 9.76 -9.60 -25.00
C ASN A 225 9.59 -8.67 -23.81
N TYR A 226 8.34 -8.36 -23.38
CA TYR A 226 8.10 -7.57 -22.18
C TYR A 226 8.78 -8.20 -20.94
N LYS A 227 8.60 -9.51 -20.68
CA LYS A 227 9.28 -10.23 -19.59
C LYS A 227 10.80 -10.10 -19.68
N LYS A 228 11.38 -10.28 -20.87
CA LYS A 228 12.80 -10.13 -21.12
C LYS A 228 13.33 -8.72 -20.85
N GLN A 229 12.61 -7.69 -21.31
CA GLN A 229 13.01 -6.31 -21.09
C GLN A 229 12.80 -5.89 -19.63
N LEU A 230 11.73 -6.37 -18.96
CA LEU A 230 11.50 -6.15 -17.54
C LEU A 230 12.68 -6.67 -16.70
N SER A 231 13.14 -7.89 -16.96
CA SER A 231 14.31 -8.44 -16.27
C SER A 231 15.58 -7.58 -16.48
N ARG A 232 15.78 -7.05 -17.70
CA ARG A 232 16.90 -6.14 -18.00
C ARG A 232 16.79 -4.79 -17.31
N VAL A 233 15.58 -4.24 -17.23
CA VAL A 233 15.34 -2.98 -16.51
C VAL A 233 15.65 -3.18 -15.03
N LEU A 234 15.11 -4.24 -14.44
CA LEU A 234 15.30 -4.52 -13.00
C LEU A 234 16.75 -4.80 -12.64
N ALA A 235 17.51 -5.49 -13.47
CA ALA A 235 18.95 -5.76 -13.27
C ALA A 235 19.84 -4.53 -13.47
N GLY A 236 19.27 -3.38 -13.83
CA GLY A 236 19.99 -2.12 -14.03
C GLY A 236 19.99 -1.22 -12.79
N ASP A 237 19.53 0.02 -12.98
CA ASP A 237 19.47 1.02 -11.91
C ASP A 237 18.60 0.63 -10.72
N PRO A 238 17.42 -0.04 -10.91
CA PRO A 238 16.61 -0.48 -9.79
C PRO A 238 17.36 -1.39 -8.81
N ASP A 239 18.08 -2.39 -9.32
CA ASP A 239 18.82 -3.33 -8.46
C ASP A 239 19.92 -2.62 -7.66
N ARG A 240 20.66 -1.73 -8.31
CA ARG A 240 21.69 -0.91 -7.64
C ARG A 240 21.11 -0.02 -6.55
N GLU A 241 19.97 0.64 -6.84
CA GLU A 241 19.29 1.48 -5.85
C GLU A 241 18.75 0.65 -4.68
N ILE A 242 18.21 -0.56 -4.92
CA ILE A 242 17.73 -1.46 -3.87
C ILE A 242 18.89 -1.84 -2.94
N VAL A 243 20.00 -2.34 -3.50
CA VAL A 243 21.19 -2.74 -2.72
C VAL A 243 21.71 -1.55 -1.89
N TYR A 244 21.80 -0.38 -2.51
CA TYR A 244 22.26 0.83 -1.81
C TYR A 244 21.29 1.22 -0.67
N ALA A 245 19.99 1.30 -0.94
CA ALA A 245 18.99 1.71 0.04
C ALA A 245 18.87 0.72 1.22
N VAL A 246 19.02 -0.58 0.96
CA VAL A 246 19.05 -1.60 2.00
C VAL A 246 20.25 -1.42 2.92
N ASN A 247 21.45 -1.22 2.35
CA ASN A 247 22.67 -1.01 3.13
C ASN A 247 22.65 0.31 3.90
N GLU A 248 22.24 1.41 3.26
CA GLU A 248 22.16 2.74 3.86
C GLU A 248 21.16 2.79 5.03
N SER A 249 20.03 2.12 4.90
CA SER A 249 19.02 2.05 5.96
C SER A 249 19.48 1.27 7.19
N GLY A 250 20.45 0.37 7.04
CA GLY A 250 20.88 -0.54 8.10
C GLY A 250 19.82 -1.58 8.50
N ALA A 251 18.84 -1.83 7.62
CA ALA A 251 17.66 -2.64 7.90
C ALA A 251 17.97 -4.09 8.28
N TYR A 252 19.07 -4.67 7.79
CA TYR A 252 19.45 -6.06 8.03
C TYR A 252 19.55 -6.41 9.52
N ASN A 253 20.15 -5.53 10.30
CA ASN A 253 20.47 -5.80 11.71
C ASN A 253 19.42 -5.29 12.69
N MET A 254 18.46 -4.48 12.22
CA MET A 254 17.61 -3.70 13.11
C MET A 254 16.18 -4.21 13.22
N ASN A 255 15.73 -5.00 12.23
CA ASN A 255 14.32 -5.41 12.17
C ASN A 255 14.18 -6.85 11.69
N ASP A 256 13.27 -7.59 12.35
CA ASP A 256 12.88 -8.94 11.94
C ASP A 256 11.59 -8.95 11.12
N ASN A 257 10.78 -7.91 11.24
CA ASN A 257 9.50 -7.79 10.55
C ASN A 257 9.57 -6.77 9.44
N PHE A 258 9.24 -7.20 8.23
CA PHE A 258 9.19 -6.37 7.01
C PHE A 258 7.76 -6.33 6.51
N ALA A 259 7.16 -5.16 6.53
CA ALA A 259 5.81 -4.93 6.05
C ALA A 259 5.85 -4.18 4.71
N PHE A 260 5.16 -4.71 3.71
CA PHE A 260 5.02 -4.10 2.40
C PHE A 260 3.62 -3.52 2.24
N SER A 261 3.53 -2.28 1.80
CA SER A 261 2.27 -1.58 1.53
C SER A 261 2.24 -1.00 0.12
N GLY A 262 1.17 -0.30 -0.19
CA GLY A 262 0.94 0.27 -1.52
C GLY A 262 0.09 -0.63 -2.42
N GLY A 263 -0.18 -0.13 -3.63
CA GLY A 263 -1.12 -0.80 -4.53
C GLY A 263 -0.69 -2.22 -4.91
N ILE A 264 0.61 -2.45 -5.09
CA ILE A 264 1.08 -3.79 -5.47
C ILE A 264 1.03 -4.79 -4.31
N ALA A 265 1.28 -4.35 -3.08
CA ALA A 265 1.14 -5.22 -1.90
C ALA A 265 -0.30 -5.68 -1.72
N TRP A 266 -1.27 -4.75 -1.90
CA TRP A 266 -2.69 -5.09 -1.94
C TRP A 266 -3.03 -6.08 -3.06
N ALA A 267 -2.53 -5.83 -4.28
CA ALA A 267 -2.81 -6.68 -5.43
C ALA A 267 -2.26 -8.10 -5.24
N VAL A 268 -1.01 -8.23 -4.79
CA VAL A 268 -0.37 -9.53 -4.52
C VAL A 268 -1.10 -10.25 -3.38
N ALA A 269 -1.39 -9.59 -2.26
CA ALA A 269 -2.12 -10.20 -1.15
C ALA A 269 -3.50 -10.74 -1.57
N THR A 270 -4.23 -9.98 -2.41
CA THR A 270 -5.57 -10.34 -2.87
C THR A 270 -5.56 -11.50 -3.86
N MET A 271 -4.57 -11.57 -4.76
CA MET A 271 -4.54 -12.57 -5.82
C MET A 271 -3.76 -13.82 -5.44
N LEU A 272 -2.74 -13.70 -4.59
CA LEU A 272 -1.90 -14.82 -4.16
C LEU A 272 -2.53 -15.60 -2.99
N TYR A 273 -3.16 -14.87 -2.05
CA TYR A 273 -3.78 -15.45 -0.85
C TYR A 273 -5.28 -15.05 -0.76
N PRO A 274 -6.11 -15.45 -1.74
CA PRO A 274 -7.53 -15.08 -1.76
C PRO A 274 -8.31 -15.61 -0.57
N GLU A 275 -7.86 -16.70 0.07
CA GLU A 275 -8.42 -17.25 1.31
C GLU A 275 -8.23 -16.31 2.53
N LEU A 276 -7.26 -15.39 2.47
CA LEU A 276 -7.03 -14.37 3.49
C LEU A 276 -7.68 -13.02 3.12
N SER A 277 -8.80 -13.06 2.39
CA SER A 277 -9.49 -11.86 1.89
C SER A 277 -9.90 -10.89 3.00
N GLU A 278 -10.28 -11.38 4.16
CA GLU A 278 -10.70 -10.58 5.32
C GLU A 278 -9.52 -10.04 6.15
N ASN A 279 -8.31 -10.56 5.95
CA ASN A 279 -7.15 -10.13 6.71
C ASN A 279 -6.56 -8.84 6.12
N SER A 280 -6.39 -7.82 6.96
CA SER A 280 -5.72 -6.57 6.56
C SER A 280 -4.21 -6.72 6.43
N VAL A 281 -3.62 -7.68 7.15
CA VAL A 281 -2.20 -8.03 7.11
C VAL A 281 -2.08 -9.52 6.78
N VAL A 282 -1.31 -9.84 5.74
CA VAL A 282 -1.14 -11.19 5.20
C VAL A 282 0.34 -11.58 5.27
N PRO A 283 0.71 -12.70 5.90
CA PRO A 283 2.07 -13.20 5.82
C PRO A 283 2.47 -13.48 4.36
N LEU A 284 3.71 -13.17 4.02
CA LEU A 284 4.26 -13.39 2.69
C LEU A 284 5.40 -14.41 2.75
N ASN A 285 5.30 -15.44 1.94
CA ASN A 285 6.39 -16.38 1.69
C ASN A 285 7.14 -15.99 0.41
N PHE A 286 8.47 -16.05 0.43
CA PHE A 286 9.30 -15.71 -0.73
C PHE A 286 9.06 -16.64 -1.92
N GLU A 287 8.95 -17.94 -1.67
CA GLU A 287 8.72 -18.91 -2.73
C GLU A 287 7.35 -18.73 -3.39
N ASP A 288 6.31 -18.48 -2.59
CA ASP A 288 4.97 -18.18 -3.09
C ASP A 288 4.98 -16.94 -3.99
N LEU A 289 5.67 -15.87 -3.56
CA LEU A 289 5.81 -14.64 -4.35
C LEU A 289 6.55 -14.90 -5.67
N ASN A 290 7.62 -15.67 -5.63
CA ASN A 290 8.38 -16.03 -6.83
C ASN A 290 7.54 -16.85 -7.81
N ASN A 291 6.81 -17.86 -7.32
CA ASN A 291 5.90 -18.67 -8.12
C ASN A 291 4.75 -17.86 -8.70
N PHE A 292 4.22 -16.90 -7.93
CA PHE A 292 3.19 -15.99 -8.40
C PHE A 292 3.70 -15.09 -9.54
N ASN A 293 4.91 -14.55 -9.40
CA ASN A 293 5.56 -13.73 -10.42
C ASN A 293 5.73 -14.49 -11.75
N GLU A 294 6.12 -15.78 -11.69
CA GLU A 294 6.22 -16.65 -12.87
C GLU A 294 4.85 -16.92 -13.51
N LYS A 295 3.81 -17.18 -12.69
CA LYS A 295 2.44 -17.38 -13.16
C LYS A 295 1.87 -16.14 -13.87
N LEU A 296 2.19 -14.95 -13.42
CA LEU A 296 1.78 -13.70 -14.09
C LEU A 296 2.29 -13.63 -15.54
N ALA A 297 3.47 -14.15 -15.81
CA ALA A 297 4.05 -14.14 -17.16
C ALA A 297 3.57 -15.34 -18.02
N GLY A 298 3.42 -16.52 -17.42
CA GLY A 298 3.19 -17.77 -18.17
C GLY A 298 1.76 -18.30 -18.13
N ASN A 299 0.94 -17.89 -17.15
CA ASN A 299 -0.37 -18.52 -16.93
C ASN A 299 -1.46 -17.52 -16.48
N TYR A 300 -1.34 -16.27 -16.85
CA TYR A 300 -2.28 -15.22 -16.41
C TYR A 300 -3.73 -15.49 -16.82
N ALA A 301 -3.96 -16.12 -17.96
CA ALA A 301 -5.31 -16.48 -18.43
C ALA A 301 -6.09 -17.35 -17.41
N ASN A 302 -5.39 -18.13 -16.59
CA ASN A 302 -5.97 -18.95 -15.52
C ASN A 302 -6.04 -18.23 -14.17
N MET A 303 -5.82 -16.92 -14.14
CA MET A 303 -5.90 -16.09 -12.94
C MET A 303 -7.11 -15.16 -12.96
N THR A 304 -8.23 -15.62 -13.57
CA THR A 304 -9.48 -14.88 -13.54
C THR A 304 -10.05 -14.83 -12.13
N PRO A 305 -10.85 -13.82 -11.78
CA PRO A 305 -11.47 -13.70 -10.47
C PRO A 305 -12.23 -14.95 -10.05
N GLU A 306 -12.95 -15.57 -10.99
CA GLU A 306 -13.76 -16.76 -10.77
C GLU A 306 -12.87 -17.98 -10.50
N ILE A 307 -11.80 -18.17 -11.27
CA ILE A 307 -10.87 -19.30 -11.09
C ILE A 307 -10.17 -19.17 -9.74
N LEU A 308 -9.61 -18.00 -9.41
CA LEU A 308 -8.90 -17.80 -8.15
C LEU A 308 -9.85 -17.99 -6.95
N ALA A 309 -11.05 -17.43 -7.00
CA ALA A 309 -12.04 -17.59 -5.93
C ALA A 309 -12.52 -19.05 -5.78
N ASN A 310 -12.69 -19.77 -6.89
CA ASN A 310 -13.12 -21.18 -6.86
C ASN A 310 -12.04 -22.12 -6.32
N ASN A 311 -10.77 -21.77 -6.45
CA ASN A 311 -9.64 -22.55 -5.92
C ASN A 311 -9.50 -22.42 -4.39
N VAL A 312 -10.21 -21.49 -3.75
CA VAL A 312 -10.24 -21.39 -2.28
C VAL A 312 -10.96 -22.58 -1.70
N VAL A 313 -10.27 -23.35 -0.87
CA VAL A 313 -10.75 -24.61 -0.28
C VAL A 313 -11.76 -24.37 0.84
N ASP A 314 -11.57 -23.29 1.61
CA ASP A 314 -12.46 -22.95 2.73
C ASP A 314 -13.86 -22.57 2.20
N LYS A 315 -14.84 -23.42 2.52
CA LYS A 315 -16.24 -23.27 2.12
C LYS A 315 -17.00 -22.22 2.92
N THR A 316 -16.43 -21.74 4.02
CA THR A 316 -17.06 -20.72 4.87
C THR A 316 -16.87 -19.32 4.28
N LEU A 317 -15.89 -19.14 3.39
CA LEU A 317 -15.58 -17.88 2.76
C LEU A 317 -16.52 -17.59 1.57
N ASN A 318 -16.92 -16.34 1.44
CA ASN A 318 -17.79 -15.88 0.35
C ASN A 318 -16.99 -15.72 -0.96
N LYS A 319 -17.05 -16.74 -1.83
CA LYS A 319 -16.34 -16.74 -3.12
C LYS A 319 -16.74 -15.58 -4.03
N ALA A 320 -17.97 -15.08 -3.95
CA ALA A 320 -18.42 -13.95 -4.76
C ALA A 320 -17.75 -12.63 -4.30
N GLU A 321 -17.54 -12.45 -3.01
CA GLU A 321 -16.80 -11.32 -2.46
C GLU A 321 -15.32 -11.41 -2.84
N ILE A 322 -14.69 -12.58 -2.69
CA ILE A 322 -13.31 -12.83 -3.12
C ILE A 322 -13.13 -12.49 -4.60
N ALA A 323 -14.00 -13.00 -5.48
CA ALA A 323 -13.96 -12.68 -6.90
C ALA A 323 -14.13 -11.19 -7.17
N THR A 324 -14.94 -10.50 -6.36
CA THR A 324 -15.15 -9.06 -6.48
C THR A 324 -13.89 -8.28 -6.11
N GLU A 325 -13.18 -8.67 -5.05
CA GLU A 325 -11.91 -8.04 -4.66
C GLU A 325 -10.83 -8.27 -5.74
N ILE A 326 -10.74 -9.47 -6.31
CA ILE A 326 -9.79 -9.76 -7.40
C ILE A 326 -10.13 -8.92 -8.65
N ARG A 327 -11.42 -8.75 -9.00
CA ARG A 327 -11.82 -7.85 -10.11
C ARG A 327 -11.39 -6.40 -9.87
N LYS A 328 -11.45 -5.92 -8.63
CA LYS A 328 -10.94 -4.57 -8.29
C LYS A 328 -9.46 -4.46 -8.59
N VAL A 329 -8.65 -5.48 -8.25
CA VAL A 329 -7.23 -5.53 -8.58
C VAL A 329 -7.01 -5.47 -10.10
N GLN A 330 -7.67 -6.34 -10.86
CA GLN A 330 -7.50 -6.43 -12.31
C GLN A 330 -8.04 -5.20 -13.06
N LYS A 331 -8.94 -4.44 -12.46
CA LYS A 331 -9.37 -3.12 -12.98
C LYS A 331 -8.29 -2.05 -12.81
N VAL A 332 -7.46 -2.15 -11.77
CA VAL A 332 -6.39 -1.18 -11.47
C VAL A 332 -5.08 -1.56 -12.15
N PHE A 333 -4.78 -2.85 -12.23
CA PHE A 333 -3.53 -3.40 -12.76
C PHE A 333 -3.84 -4.36 -13.90
N ASP A 334 -3.36 -4.05 -15.10
CA ASP A 334 -3.26 -5.04 -16.17
C ASP A 334 -2.12 -6.04 -15.90
N GLN A 335 -2.00 -7.04 -16.75
CA GLN A 335 -0.97 -8.09 -16.62
C GLN A 335 0.46 -7.52 -16.56
N ARG A 336 0.78 -6.54 -17.42
CA ARG A 336 2.13 -5.93 -17.46
C ARG A 336 2.43 -5.12 -16.21
N ALA A 337 1.44 -4.38 -15.72
CA ALA A 337 1.57 -3.62 -14.49
C ALA A 337 1.74 -4.54 -13.26
N LEU A 338 1.01 -5.67 -13.21
CA LEU A 338 1.19 -6.70 -12.18
C LEU A 338 2.60 -7.30 -12.25
N MET A 339 3.06 -7.68 -13.46
CA MET A 339 4.42 -8.22 -13.64
C MET A 339 5.48 -7.23 -13.16
N ALA A 340 5.39 -5.96 -13.57
CA ALA A 340 6.36 -4.94 -13.19
C ALA A 340 6.39 -4.71 -11.66
N GLY A 341 5.23 -4.56 -11.04
CA GLY A 341 5.13 -4.32 -9.60
C GLY A 341 5.53 -5.53 -8.76
N THR A 342 5.08 -6.74 -9.13
CA THR A 342 5.44 -7.97 -8.43
C THR A 342 6.93 -8.27 -8.54
N SER A 343 7.53 -8.06 -9.72
CA SER A 343 8.98 -8.25 -9.90
C SER A 343 9.81 -7.24 -9.10
N LEU A 344 9.34 -5.97 -8.98
CA LEU A 344 9.98 -4.99 -8.10
C LEU A 344 9.90 -5.44 -6.62
N LEU A 345 8.71 -5.84 -6.15
CA LEU A 345 8.51 -6.37 -4.80
C LEU A 345 9.42 -7.58 -4.55
N LEU A 346 9.46 -8.54 -5.50
CA LEU A 346 10.30 -9.74 -5.40
C LEU A 346 11.79 -9.39 -5.28
N ASN A 347 12.29 -8.42 -6.06
CA ASN A 347 13.68 -7.99 -5.98
C ASN A 347 14.01 -7.35 -4.62
N ILE A 348 13.08 -6.57 -4.05
CA ILE A 348 13.27 -6.01 -2.72
C ILE A 348 13.28 -7.12 -1.65
N VAL A 349 12.30 -8.03 -1.67
CA VAL A 349 12.22 -9.15 -0.70
C VAL A 349 13.48 -10.03 -0.77
N ARG A 350 13.99 -10.30 -1.98
CA ARG A 350 15.19 -11.11 -2.19
C ARG A 350 16.42 -10.57 -1.45
N GLN A 351 16.54 -9.26 -1.28
CA GLN A 351 17.67 -8.67 -0.55
C GLN A 351 17.65 -9.03 0.94
N PHE A 352 16.48 -9.34 1.49
CA PHE A 352 16.30 -9.67 2.91
C PHE A 352 16.21 -11.18 3.16
N GLU A 353 15.81 -11.98 2.15
CA GLU A 353 15.71 -13.45 2.29
C GLU A 353 17.06 -14.13 2.47
N GLY A 354 18.11 -13.63 1.84
CA GLY A 354 19.45 -14.21 1.87
C GLY A 354 20.26 -13.94 3.15
N THR A 355 19.67 -13.38 4.20
CA THR A 355 20.38 -13.08 5.46
C THR A 355 20.46 -14.31 6.36
N GLN A 356 21.46 -14.36 7.25
CA GLN A 356 21.60 -15.46 8.22
C GLN A 356 20.45 -15.48 9.25
N GLU A 357 19.80 -14.37 9.46
CA GLU A 357 18.64 -14.23 10.35
C GLU A 357 17.34 -14.38 9.57
N LYS A 358 16.43 -15.19 10.11
CA LYS A 358 15.10 -15.36 9.49
C LYS A 358 14.30 -14.07 9.62
N LYS A 359 13.93 -13.49 8.47
CA LYS A 359 13.04 -12.34 8.40
C LYS A 359 11.58 -12.75 8.15
N HIS A 360 10.65 -11.98 8.69
CA HIS A 360 9.21 -12.18 8.51
C HIS A 360 8.65 -11.11 7.59
N PHE A 361 8.03 -11.54 6.50
CA PHE A 361 7.45 -10.65 5.49
C PHE A 361 5.93 -10.61 5.60
N PHE A 362 5.37 -9.41 5.43
CA PHE A 362 3.93 -9.17 5.50
C PHE A 362 3.48 -8.23 4.39
N LEU A 363 2.31 -8.51 3.81
CA LEU A 363 1.62 -7.63 2.89
C LEU A 363 0.49 -6.91 3.63
N VAL A 364 0.41 -5.58 3.51
CA VAL A 364 -0.64 -4.76 4.14
C VAL A 364 -1.61 -4.29 3.07
N LYS A 365 -2.83 -4.82 3.07
CA LYS A 365 -3.83 -4.52 2.04
C LYS A 365 -4.34 -3.08 2.09
N ASN A 366 -4.60 -2.55 3.28
CA ASN A 366 -5.18 -1.22 3.47
C ASN A 366 -4.12 -0.13 3.65
N GLY A 367 -2.85 -0.45 3.39
CA GLY A 367 -1.73 0.49 3.55
C GLY A 367 -1.83 1.73 2.66
N GLN A 368 -2.52 1.61 1.53
CA GLN A 368 -2.71 2.71 0.57
C GLN A 368 -3.45 3.93 1.12
N VAL A 369 -4.18 3.80 2.25
CA VAL A 369 -4.86 4.90 2.93
C VAL A 369 -4.15 5.32 4.22
N GLY A 370 -3.14 4.58 4.66
CA GLY A 370 -2.50 4.80 5.95
C GLY A 370 -1.84 6.15 6.06
N TRP A 371 -1.02 6.55 5.08
CA TRP A 371 -0.29 7.81 5.13
C TRP A 371 -1.22 9.04 5.06
N ILE A 372 -2.26 8.99 4.24
CA ILE A 372 -3.23 10.09 4.16
C ILE A 372 -4.05 10.20 5.44
N SER A 373 -4.37 9.07 6.09
CA SER A 373 -5.06 9.06 7.38
C SER A 373 -4.20 9.69 8.48
N ALA A 374 -2.92 9.33 8.53
CA ALA A 374 -1.97 9.95 9.47
C ALA A 374 -1.80 11.45 9.20
N TYR A 375 -1.71 11.85 7.92
CA TYR A 375 -1.63 13.25 7.51
C TYR A 375 -2.86 14.05 7.99
N VAL A 376 -4.06 13.55 7.73
CA VAL A 376 -5.30 14.19 8.17
C VAL A 376 -5.35 14.31 9.68
N SER A 377 -5.03 13.24 10.41
CA SER A 377 -5.04 13.24 11.88
C SER A 377 -4.08 14.25 12.49
N GLN A 378 -2.85 14.36 11.97
CA GLN A 378 -1.89 15.35 12.44
C GLN A 378 -2.36 16.78 12.21
N ASN A 379 -3.00 17.05 11.07
CA ASN A 379 -3.53 18.39 10.77
C ASN A 379 -4.77 18.74 11.61
N VAL A 380 -5.62 17.76 11.94
CA VAL A 380 -6.75 17.94 12.86
C VAL A 380 -6.25 18.30 14.26
N ASN A 381 -5.24 17.57 14.77
CA ASN A 381 -4.67 17.87 16.09
C ASN A 381 -4.00 19.25 16.18
N ASN A 382 -3.54 19.81 15.06
CA ASN A 382 -2.97 21.16 14.99
C ASN A 382 -4.05 22.27 14.87
N MET A 383 -5.33 21.91 14.72
CA MET A 383 -6.45 22.86 14.64
C MET A 383 -7.10 23.14 16.02
N TYR A 384 -6.79 22.31 17.00
CA TYR A 384 -7.27 22.41 18.38
C TYR A 384 -6.08 22.57 19.35
#